data_e7fb04db4ae661304e9b0c23b096e9e9
#
_entry.id   e7fb04db4ae661304e9b0c23b096e9e9
#
_cell.length_a   1.000
_cell.length_b   1.000
_cell.length_c   1.000
_cell.angle_alpha   90.00
_cell.angle_beta   90.00
_cell.angle_gamma   90.00
#
_symmetry.space_group_name_H-M   'P 1'
#
loop_
_entity.id
_entity.type
_entity.pdbx_description
1 polymer ?
#
loop_
_entity_poly.entity_id
_entity_poly.type
_entity_poly.pdbx_seq_one_letter_code
_entity_poly.pdbx_strand_id
1 'polypeptide(L)'
;SLSVNISEFYLSELMNKIEEYYNEKLSLIKTDFFVAKYDDCLLKGDLERSVEVLQNIIENAVKYGDGKIIDIDLSQEDGCQLITVKNSGCTLSDTELPHIFESFWRGANADNIKGSGLGLYICRQLMHKMGGEIFAEIKDGYMYVTAVFVKV
;
A
#
# COMPACT_ATOMS: atom_id res chain seq x y z
N SER A 1 -19.83 -6.43 3.15
CA SER A 1 -18.92 -7.57 3.12
C SER A 1 -17.76 -7.33 2.16
N LEU A 2 -16.63 -7.96 2.43
CA LEU A 2 -15.43 -7.83 1.62
C LEU A 2 -15.39 -8.94 0.56
N SER A 3 -16.17 -8.79 -0.50
CA SER A 3 -16.14 -9.74 -1.60
C SER A 3 -15.10 -9.34 -2.63
N VAL A 4 -14.49 -10.33 -3.28
CA VAL A 4 -13.57 -10.13 -4.38
C VAL A 4 -14.03 -10.93 -5.59
N ASN A 5 -13.84 -10.35 -6.78
CA ASN A 5 -14.13 -11.02 -8.05
C ASN A 5 -12.79 -11.31 -8.72
N ILE A 6 -12.34 -12.55 -8.60
CA ILE A 6 -11.03 -12.96 -9.12
C ILE A 6 -11.07 -13.00 -10.64
N SER A 7 -10.14 -12.28 -11.27
CA SER A 7 -9.90 -12.28 -12.70
C SER A 7 -8.42 -12.05 -12.97
N GLU A 8 -8.07 -11.91 -14.23
CA GLU A 8 -6.70 -11.59 -14.63
C GLU A 8 -6.64 -10.15 -15.12
N PHE A 9 -5.60 -9.43 -14.71
CA PHE A 9 -5.36 -8.06 -15.15
C PHE A 9 -3.86 -7.79 -15.19
N TYR A 10 -3.45 -6.84 -16.01
CA TYR A 10 -2.04 -6.48 -16.10
C TYR A 10 -1.62 -5.57 -14.94
N LEU A 11 -0.40 -5.77 -14.46
CA LEU A 11 0.21 -4.89 -13.44
C LEU A 11 0.15 -3.43 -13.88
N SER A 12 0.38 -3.16 -15.17
CA SER A 12 0.33 -1.81 -15.72
C SER A 12 -1.06 -1.17 -15.59
N GLU A 13 -2.14 -1.94 -15.67
CA GLU A 13 -3.50 -1.41 -15.44
C GLU A 13 -3.65 -0.89 -14.02
N LEU A 14 -3.16 -1.66 -13.05
CA LEU A 14 -3.18 -1.26 -11.63
C LEU A 14 -2.32 -0.03 -11.40
N MET A 15 -1.07 -0.05 -11.88
CA MET A 15 -0.14 1.05 -11.63
C MET A 15 -0.56 2.33 -12.34
N ASN A 16 -1.11 2.25 -13.55
CA ASN A 16 -1.60 3.44 -14.24
C ASN A 16 -2.73 4.12 -13.48
N LYS A 17 -3.65 3.35 -12.91
CA LYS A 17 -4.74 3.90 -12.08
C LYS A 17 -4.21 4.61 -10.84
N ILE A 18 -3.20 4.03 -10.19
CA ILE A 18 -2.57 4.62 -9.01
C ILE A 18 -1.84 5.92 -9.37
N GLU A 19 -1.07 5.92 -10.46
CA GLU A 19 -0.35 7.11 -10.89
C GLU A 19 -1.30 8.23 -11.32
N GLU A 20 -2.37 7.91 -12.04
CA GLU A 20 -3.39 8.89 -12.43
C GLU A 20 -4.04 9.53 -11.20
N TYR A 21 -4.30 8.74 -10.18
CA TYR A 21 -4.95 9.25 -8.95
C TYR A 21 -4.00 10.11 -8.12
N TYR A 22 -2.74 9.74 -8.01
CA TYR A 22 -1.83 10.33 -7.03
C TYR A 22 -0.81 11.32 -7.57
N ASN A 23 -0.49 11.34 -8.86
CA ASN A 23 0.53 12.25 -9.39
C ASN A 23 0.21 13.70 -9.06
N GLU A 24 -0.98 14.16 -9.35
CA GLU A 24 -1.38 15.53 -9.05
C GLU A 24 -1.67 15.73 -7.57
N LYS A 25 -2.40 14.79 -6.97
CA LYS A 25 -2.83 14.88 -5.58
C LYS A 25 -1.66 15.02 -4.62
N LEU A 26 -0.62 14.21 -4.79
CA LEU A 26 0.57 14.29 -3.94
C LEU A 26 1.42 15.52 -4.25
N SER A 27 1.48 15.94 -5.51
CA SER A 27 2.14 17.18 -5.91
C SER A 27 1.52 18.40 -5.22
N LEU A 28 0.20 18.44 -5.11
CA LEU A 28 -0.51 19.55 -4.46
C LEU A 28 -0.15 19.68 -2.98
N ILE A 29 0.17 18.60 -2.30
CA ILE A 29 0.62 18.63 -0.91
C ILE A 29 2.15 18.62 -0.77
N LYS A 30 2.84 18.82 -1.90
CA LYS A 30 4.32 18.90 -1.96
C LYS A 30 5.02 17.63 -1.51
N THR A 31 4.43 16.49 -1.77
CA THR A 31 5.04 15.18 -1.56
C THR A 31 5.64 14.71 -2.87
N ASP A 32 6.93 14.37 -2.86
CA ASP A 32 7.59 13.78 -4.03
C ASP A 32 7.14 12.33 -4.15
N PHE A 33 6.59 11.98 -5.32
CA PHE A 33 6.03 10.66 -5.57
C PHE A 33 6.76 10.02 -6.75
N PHE A 34 7.41 8.88 -6.51
CA PHE A 34 8.17 8.16 -7.53
C PHE A 34 7.67 6.73 -7.65
N VAL A 35 7.51 6.28 -8.88
CA VAL A 35 7.22 4.88 -9.19
C VAL A 35 8.40 4.33 -9.97
N ALA A 36 9.04 3.29 -9.45
CA ALA A 36 10.18 2.65 -10.10
C ALA A 36 9.76 1.98 -11.41
N LYS A 37 10.72 1.81 -12.30
CA LYS A 37 10.50 1.01 -13.52
C LYS A 37 10.20 -0.43 -13.14
N TYR A 38 9.35 -1.07 -13.92
CA TYR A 38 8.96 -2.46 -13.66
C TYR A 38 8.68 -3.18 -14.98
N ASP A 39 8.78 -4.50 -14.94
CA ASP A 39 8.34 -5.35 -16.03
C ASP A 39 6.86 -5.65 -15.86
N ASP A 40 6.08 -5.42 -16.91
CA ASP A 40 4.66 -5.73 -16.86
C ASP A 40 4.43 -7.23 -16.77
N CYS A 41 3.33 -7.63 -16.16
CA CYS A 41 2.96 -9.02 -16.03
C CYS A 41 1.48 -9.15 -15.78
N LEU A 42 0.96 -10.36 -15.95
CA LEU A 42 -0.43 -10.66 -15.70
C LEU A 42 -0.59 -11.13 -14.25
N LEU A 43 -1.49 -10.48 -13.53
CA LEU A 43 -1.79 -10.77 -12.13
C LEU A 43 -3.14 -11.46 -12.01
N LYS A 44 -3.31 -12.22 -10.95
CA LYS A 44 -4.57 -12.89 -10.63
C LYS A 44 -5.13 -12.28 -9.34
N GLY A 45 -6.28 -11.62 -9.45
CA GLY A 45 -6.90 -10.94 -8.32
C GLY A 45 -8.11 -10.14 -8.78
N ASP A 46 -8.41 -9.10 -8.05
CA ASP A 46 -9.50 -8.17 -8.33
C ASP A 46 -8.88 -6.78 -8.53
N LEU A 47 -8.96 -6.24 -9.73
CA LEU A 47 -8.34 -4.95 -10.05
C LEU A 47 -8.87 -3.82 -9.18
N GLU A 48 -10.19 -3.71 -9.02
CA GLU A 48 -10.79 -2.64 -8.21
C GLU A 48 -10.37 -2.72 -6.75
N ARG A 49 -10.37 -3.93 -6.19
CA ARG A 49 -9.93 -4.16 -4.82
C ARG A 49 -8.42 -3.92 -4.66
N SER A 50 -7.64 -4.25 -5.69
CA SER A 50 -6.19 -3.99 -5.69
C SER A 50 -5.91 -2.49 -5.68
N VAL A 51 -6.67 -1.70 -6.44
CA VAL A 51 -6.58 -0.23 -6.40
C VAL A 51 -6.90 0.26 -4.98
N GLU A 52 -7.97 -0.24 -4.37
CA GLU A 52 -8.36 0.13 -3.00
C GLU A 52 -7.25 -0.17 -1.99
N VAL A 53 -6.62 -1.34 -2.11
CA VAL A 53 -5.50 -1.72 -1.24
C VAL A 53 -4.34 -0.71 -1.37
N LEU A 54 -3.90 -0.42 -2.59
CA LEU A 54 -2.80 0.51 -2.79
C LEU A 54 -3.16 1.93 -2.37
N GLN A 55 -4.39 2.37 -2.58
CA GLN A 55 -4.85 3.67 -2.09
C GLN A 55 -4.77 3.74 -0.57
N ASN A 56 -5.23 2.72 0.13
CA ASN A 56 -5.15 2.67 1.59
C ASN A 56 -3.71 2.68 2.09
N ILE A 57 -2.82 1.96 1.42
CA ILE A 57 -1.40 1.96 1.78
C ILE A 57 -0.79 3.35 1.60
N ILE A 58 -1.07 4.01 0.48
CA ILE A 58 -0.55 5.35 0.20
C ILE A 58 -1.13 6.37 1.18
N GLU A 59 -2.43 6.30 1.48
CA GLU A 59 -3.04 7.19 2.47
C GLU A 59 -2.41 7.01 3.86
N ASN A 60 -2.08 5.79 4.24
CA ASN A 60 -1.35 5.53 5.49
C ASN A 60 0.08 6.08 5.44
N ALA A 61 0.74 5.99 4.29
CA ALA A 61 2.08 6.57 4.12
C ALA A 61 2.05 8.10 4.31
N VAL A 62 0.99 8.76 3.87
CA VAL A 62 0.79 10.20 4.11
C VAL A 62 0.56 10.46 5.60
N LYS A 63 -0.29 9.66 6.26
CA LYS A 63 -0.63 9.84 7.67
C LYS A 63 0.55 9.68 8.61
N TYR A 64 1.35 8.64 8.40
CA TYR A 64 2.40 8.24 9.35
C TYR A 64 3.81 8.64 8.90
N GLY A 65 3.93 9.32 7.78
CA GLY A 65 5.19 9.85 7.27
C GLY A 65 5.34 11.34 7.54
N ASP A 66 6.41 11.93 7.01
CA ASP A 66 6.67 13.36 7.10
C ASP A 66 6.14 14.15 5.89
N GLY A 67 5.52 13.48 4.96
CA GLY A 67 4.95 14.10 3.76
C GLY A 67 5.97 14.52 2.71
N LYS A 68 7.23 14.10 2.83
CA LYS A 68 8.27 14.51 1.88
C LYS A 68 8.39 13.59 0.69
N ILE A 69 8.50 12.29 0.92
CA ILE A 69 8.76 11.30 -0.13
C ILE A 69 7.87 10.09 0.03
N ILE A 70 7.26 9.67 -1.07
CA ILE A 70 6.60 8.37 -1.19
C ILE A 70 7.14 7.71 -2.46
N ASP A 71 7.80 6.57 -2.32
CA ASP A 71 8.34 5.78 -3.43
C ASP A 71 7.60 4.47 -3.53
N ILE A 72 7.33 4.03 -4.76
CA ILE A 72 6.80 2.70 -5.01
C ILE A 72 7.86 1.88 -5.76
N ASP A 73 8.29 0.78 -5.14
CA ASP A 73 9.18 -0.20 -5.75
C ASP A 73 8.38 -1.45 -6.12
N LEU A 74 8.79 -2.09 -7.20
CA LEU A 74 8.12 -3.27 -7.72
C LEU A 74 9.16 -4.35 -8.00
N SER A 75 8.92 -5.55 -7.49
CA SER A 75 9.81 -6.70 -7.71
C SER A 75 9.00 -7.98 -7.87
N GLN A 76 9.64 -9.01 -8.41
CA GLN A 76 8.99 -10.30 -8.63
C GLN A 76 9.78 -11.39 -7.92
N GLU A 77 9.09 -12.25 -7.18
CA GLU A 77 9.69 -13.37 -6.45
C GLU A 77 8.72 -14.55 -6.44
N ASP A 78 9.22 -15.72 -6.77
CA ASP A 78 8.52 -17.02 -6.58
C ASP A 78 7.05 -17.00 -7.06
N GLY A 79 6.83 -16.50 -8.28
CA GLY A 79 5.46 -16.46 -8.83
C GLY A 79 4.59 -15.36 -8.27
N CYS A 80 5.17 -14.41 -7.57
CA CYS A 80 4.46 -13.28 -6.98
C CYS A 80 5.00 -11.95 -7.49
N GLN A 81 4.13 -10.95 -7.51
CA GLN A 81 4.49 -9.56 -7.75
C GLN A 81 4.43 -8.81 -6.43
N LEU A 82 5.55 -8.25 -6.01
CA LEU A 82 5.63 -7.41 -4.82
C LEU A 82 5.52 -5.94 -5.23
N ILE A 83 4.69 -5.20 -4.51
CA ILE A 83 4.57 -3.75 -4.65
C ILE A 83 4.82 -3.15 -3.27
N THR A 84 5.91 -2.40 -3.13
CA THR A 84 6.33 -1.83 -1.86
C THR A 84 6.18 -0.32 -1.89
N VAL A 85 5.42 0.22 -0.96
CA VAL A 85 5.26 1.66 -0.75
C VAL A 85 6.17 2.07 0.39
N LYS A 86 7.13 2.93 0.09
CA LYS A 86 8.11 3.44 1.06
C LYS A 86 7.81 4.90 1.34
N ASN A 87 7.75 5.28 2.61
CA ASN A 87 7.62 6.69 2.98
C ASN A 87 8.71 7.11 3.97
N SER A 88 9.15 8.36 3.83
CA SER A 88 10.12 8.97 4.74
C SER A 88 9.46 9.42 6.05
N GLY A 89 10.27 9.57 7.09
CA GLY A 89 9.87 10.18 8.36
C GLY A 89 8.77 9.42 9.09
N CYS A 90 8.93 8.10 9.23
CA CYS A 90 7.95 7.27 9.92
C CYS A 90 7.79 7.70 11.38
N THR A 91 6.55 7.97 11.80
CA THR A 91 6.21 8.37 13.17
C THR A 91 5.84 7.19 14.08
N LEU A 92 5.72 5.99 13.50
CA LEU A 92 5.43 4.78 14.27
C LEU A 92 6.69 4.21 14.90
N SER A 93 6.54 3.62 16.10
CA SER A 93 7.62 2.89 16.76
C SER A 93 7.59 1.41 16.37
N ASP A 94 8.68 0.70 16.65
CA ASP A 94 8.76 -0.74 16.42
C ASP A 94 7.73 -1.51 17.24
N THR A 95 7.35 -0.99 18.40
CA THR A 95 6.33 -1.63 19.27
C THR A 95 4.93 -1.45 18.70
N GLU A 96 4.68 -0.38 17.95
CA GLU A 96 3.39 -0.12 17.33
C GLU A 96 3.21 -0.90 16.03
N LEU A 97 4.31 -1.21 15.35
CA LEU A 97 4.28 -1.83 14.02
C LEU A 97 3.42 -3.10 13.92
N PRO A 98 3.50 -4.06 14.88
CA PRO A 98 2.67 -5.27 14.81
C PRO A 98 1.16 -5.00 14.83
N HIS A 99 0.75 -3.83 15.30
CA HIS A 99 -0.67 -3.50 15.49
C HIS A 99 -1.32 -2.78 14.30
N ILE A 100 -0.54 -2.36 13.29
CA ILE A 100 -1.08 -1.51 12.21
C ILE A 100 -2.14 -2.21 11.35
N PHE A 101 -2.17 -3.54 11.35
CA PHE A 101 -3.17 -4.33 10.63
C PHE A 101 -4.37 -4.72 11.48
N GLU A 102 -4.40 -4.30 12.74
CA GLU A 102 -5.53 -4.60 13.62
C GLU A 102 -6.72 -3.67 13.33
N SER A 103 -7.91 -4.22 13.52
CA SER A 103 -9.16 -3.48 13.38
C SER A 103 -9.21 -2.34 14.41
N PHE A 104 -9.54 -1.13 13.95
CA PHE A 104 -9.67 0.08 14.78
C PHE A 104 -8.40 0.56 15.48
N TRP A 105 -7.24 -0.02 15.17
CA TRP A 105 -5.99 0.45 15.76
C TRP A 105 -5.58 1.80 15.17
N ARG A 106 -5.02 2.66 16.03
CA ARG A 106 -4.46 3.94 15.64
C ARG A 106 -3.19 4.20 16.45
N GLY A 107 -2.16 4.74 15.80
CA GLY A 107 -0.90 5.06 16.46
C GLY A 107 -1.04 6.22 17.46
N ALA A 108 -0.04 6.37 18.32
CA ALA A 108 -0.01 7.40 19.36
C ALA A 108 -0.14 8.83 18.80
N ASN A 109 0.32 9.06 17.56
CA ASN A 109 0.27 10.36 16.90
C ASN A 109 -0.98 10.57 16.04
N ALA A 110 -1.95 9.67 16.12
CA ALA A 110 -3.09 9.65 15.22
C ALA A 110 -4.29 10.46 15.70
N ASP A 111 -4.24 11.10 16.86
CA ASP A 111 -5.36 11.84 17.44
C ASP A 111 -5.89 12.96 16.52
N ASN A 112 -5.01 13.55 15.72
CA ASN A 112 -5.36 14.61 14.79
C ASN A 112 -5.54 14.11 13.36
N ILE A 113 -5.49 12.81 13.13
CA ILE A 113 -5.56 12.19 11.82
C ILE A 113 -6.93 11.55 11.65
N LYS A 114 -7.65 11.96 10.59
CA LYS A 114 -8.96 11.40 10.28
C LYS A 114 -8.83 9.98 9.74
N GLY A 115 -9.77 9.14 10.13
CA GLY A 115 -9.87 7.77 9.64
C GLY A 115 -10.47 6.85 10.68
N SER A 116 -10.98 5.72 10.24
CA SER A 116 -11.64 4.74 11.11
C SER A 116 -10.66 3.78 11.79
N GLY A 117 -9.39 3.74 11.36
CA GLY A 117 -8.44 2.73 11.80
C GLY A 117 -8.64 1.38 11.12
N LEU A 118 -9.41 1.32 10.05
CA LEU A 118 -9.72 0.07 9.34
C LEU A 118 -8.91 -0.11 8.05
N GLY A 119 -8.23 0.92 7.56
CA GLY A 119 -7.58 0.90 6.25
C GLY A 119 -6.67 -0.30 6.01
N LEU A 120 -5.65 -0.50 6.86
CA LEU A 120 -4.72 -1.61 6.68
C LEU A 120 -5.31 -2.95 7.11
N TYR A 121 -6.24 -2.98 8.06
CA TYR A 121 -6.99 -4.18 8.39
C TYR A 121 -7.74 -4.70 7.16
N ILE A 122 -8.45 -3.80 6.47
CA ILE A 122 -9.19 -4.14 5.25
C ILE A 122 -8.23 -4.60 4.16
N CYS A 123 -7.08 -3.94 4.01
CA CYS A 123 -6.07 -4.34 3.03
C CYS A 123 -5.64 -5.79 3.23
N ARG A 124 -5.38 -6.19 4.47
CA ARG A 124 -4.97 -7.57 4.77
C ARG A 124 -6.08 -8.55 4.42
N GLN A 125 -7.33 -8.23 4.77
CA GLN A 125 -8.47 -9.08 4.45
C GLN A 125 -8.61 -9.27 2.93
N LEU A 126 -8.52 -8.19 2.17
CA LEU A 126 -8.61 -8.23 0.72
C LEU A 126 -7.44 -9.00 0.08
N MET A 127 -6.21 -8.74 0.54
CA MET A 127 -5.04 -9.44 0.02
C MET A 127 -5.14 -10.95 0.27
N HIS A 128 -5.56 -11.37 1.46
CA HIS A 128 -5.76 -12.79 1.76
C HIS A 128 -6.84 -13.41 0.88
N LYS A 129 -7.93 -12.70 0.62
CA LYS A 129 -8.99 -13.19 -0.28
C LYS A 129 -8.53 -13.33 -1.73
N MET A 130 -7.50 -12.57 -2.13
CA MET A 130 -6.91 -12.68 -3.45
C MET A 130 -5.74 -13.68 -3.50
N GLY A 131 -5.49 -14.39 -2.42
CA GLY A 131 -4.40 -15.35 -2.33
C GLY A 131 -3.03 -14.75 -2.08
N GLY A 132 -2.98 -13.48 -1.76
CA GLY A 132 -1.75 -12.74 -1.51
C GLY A 132 -1.47 -12.47 -0.04
N GLU A 133 -0.63 -11.48 0.22
CA GLU A 133 -0.22 -11.11 1.56
C GLU A 133 0.08 -9.61 1.60
N ILE A 134 0.19 -9.07 2.82
CA ILE A 134 0.65 -7.71 3.06
C ILE A 134 1.47 -7.70 4.34
N PHE A 135 2.60 -7.01 4.32
CA PHE A 135 3.43 -6.86 5.51
C PHE A 135 4.11 -5.49 5.53
N ALA A 136 4.63 -5.13 6.68
CA ALA A 136 5.27 -3.84 6.86
C ALA A 136 6.53 -3.96 7.71
N GLU A 137 7.48 -3.06 7.47
CA GLU A 137 8.68 -2.95 8.29
C GLU A 137 9.09 -1.48 8.39
N ILE A 138 9.83 -1.17 9.45
CA ILE A 138 10.43 0.16 9.65
C ILE A 138 11.94 -0.03 9.64
N LYS A 139 12.63 0.77 8.84
CA LYS A 139 14.08 0.70 8.74
C LYS A 139 14.64 2.10 8.46
N ASP A 140 15.59 2.53 9.30
CA ASP A 140 16.31 3.81 9.16
C ASP A 140 15.35 5.02 9.02
N GLY A 141 14.24 5.01 9.79
CA GLY A 141 13.25 6.09 9.76
C GLY A 141 12.29 6.05 8.59
N TYR A 142 12.37 5.01 7.76
CA TYR A 142 11.43 4.79 6.65
C TYR A 142 10.49 3.64 6.98
N MET A 143 9.24 3.79 6.54
CA MET A 143 8.27 2.71 6.61
C MET A 143 8.10 2.09 5.23
N TYR A 144 8.10 0.77 5.18
CA TYR A 144 7.89 -0.02 3.97
C TYR A 144 6.64 -0.87 4.16
N VAL A 145 5.67 -0.71 3.29
CA VAL A 145 4.48 -1.58 3.28
C VAL A 145 4.46 -2.31 1.95
N THR A 146 4.50 -3.63 1.99
CA THR A 146 4.55 -4.47 0.80
C THR A 146 3.27 -5.26 0.64
N ALA A 147 2.63 -5.12 -0.52
CA ALA A 147 1.51 -5.97 -0.94
C ALA A 147 2.04 -7.02 -1.93
N VAL A 148 1.68 -8.27 -1.70
CA VAL A 148 2.12 -9.42 -2.50
C VAL A 148 0.95 -9.94 -3.30
N PHE A 149 1.06 -9.84 -4.64
CA PHE A 149 0.02 -10.28 -5.58
C PHE A 149 0.45 -11.57 -6.26
N VAL A 150 -0.52 -12.41 -6.58
CA VAL A 150 -0.27 -13.66 -7.30
C VAL A 150 -0.10 -13.34 -8.79
N LYS A 151 0.97 -13.86 -9.39
CA LYS A 151 1.18 -13.80 -10.85
C LYS A 151 0.51 -14.99 -11.52
N VAL A 152 0.02 -14.75 -12.71
CA VAL A 152 -0.49 -15.83 -13.56
C VAL A 152 0.65 -16.64 -14.13
#